data_3a56d3c3c1078a6833afa6eff9deb19d
#
_entry.id   3a56d3c3c1078a6833afa6eff9deb19d
#
_cell.length_a   1.000
_cell.length_b   1.000
_cell.length_c   1.000
_cell.angle_alpha   90.00
_cell.angle_beta   90.00
_cell.angle_gamma   90.00
#
_symmetry.space_group_name_H-M   'P 1'
#
loop_
_entity.id
_entity.type
_entity.pdbx_description
1 polymer ?
#
loop_
_entity_poly.entity_id
_entity_poly.type
_entity_poly.pdbx_seq_one_letter_code
_entity_poly.pdbx_strand_id
1 'polypeptide(L)'
;MTELELMGEKAVAASRITAGLKINEKNNALLTIADYIVKESDYIIAENNKDIEAGIAADMKQGLLDRLRLTPGRIEAMAEGIREVVALPDPVGEVLSMWERPNGLRI
;
A
#
# COMPACT_ATOMS: atom_id res chain seq x y z
N MET A 1 6.56 25.43 -7.94
CA MET A 1 6.57 24.11 -7.28
C MET A 1 6.45 23.04 -8.33
N THR A 2 7.32 22.04 -8.28
CA THR A 2 7.26 20.92 -9.22
C THR A 2 6.12 19.96 -8.84
N GLU A 3 5.73 19.12 -9.79
CA GLU A 3 4.73 18.08 -9.57
C GLU A 3 5.15 17.15 -8.43
N LEU A 4 6.43 16.74 -8.39
CA LEU A 4 6.97 15.89 -7.33
C LEU A 4 6.92 16.56 -5.97
N GLU A 5 7.25 17.84 -5.89
CA GLU A 5 7.17 18.60 -4.63
C GLU A 5 5.74 18.70 -4.15
N LEU A 6 4.78 18.92 -5.04
CA LEU A 6 3.36 18.96 -4.70
C LEU A 6 2.86 17.60 -4.21
N MET A 7 3.26 16.52 -4.87
CA MET A 7 2.95 15.16 -4.42
C MET A 7 3.51 14.89 -3.03
N GLY A 8 4.76 15.31 -2.78
CA GLY A 8 5.40 15.17 -1.48
C GLY A 8 4.66 15.92 -0.38
N GLU A 9 4.23 17.15 -0.63
CA GLU A 9 3.45 17.92 0.34
C GLU A 9 2.11 17.25 0.67
N LYS A 10 1.41 16.77 -0.36
CA LYS A 10 0.14 16.04 -0.16
C LYS A 10 0.35 14.75 0.63
N ALA A 11 1.43 14.04 0.35
CA ALA A 11 1.76 12.81 1.06
C ALA A 11 2.04 13.08 2.55
N VAL A 12 2.78 14.14 2.87
CA VAL A 12 3.05 14.52 4.25
C VAL A 12 1.75 14.88 4.98
N ALA A 13 0.90 15.69 4.35
CA ALA A 13 -0.39 16.05 4.94
C ALA A 13 -1.27 14.82 5.19
N ALA A 14 -1.33 13.90 4.23
CA ALA A 14 -2.08 12.66 4.37
C ALA A 14 -1.51 11.77 5.47
N SER A 15 -0.18 11.68 5.61
CA SER A 15 0.47 10.86 6.63
C SER A 15 0.09 11.27 8.05
N ARG A 16 -0.09 12.56 8.27
CA ARG A 16 -0.52 13.09 9.58
C ARG A 16 -1.93 12.66 9.94
N ILE A 17 -2.80 12.57 8.95
CA ILE A 17 -4.16 12.09 9.11
C ILE A 17 -4.17 10.57 9.34
N THR A 18 -3.45 9.82 8.51
CA THR A 18 -3.41 8.34 8.62
C THR A 18 -2.78 7.87 9.91
N ALA A 19 -1.79 8.59 10.43
CA ALA A 19 -1.18 8.25 11.73
C ALA A 19 -2.17 8.30 12.90
N GLY A 20 -3.25 9.08 12.79
CA GLY A 20 -4.30 9.17 13.81
C GLY A 20 -5.45 8.20 13.62
N LEU A 21 -5.46 7.39 12.56
CA LEU A 21 -6.53 6.43 12.33
C LEU A 21 -6.51 5.28 13.33
N LYS A 22 -7.70 4.83 13.72
CA LYS A 22 -7.85 3.64 14.55
C LYS A 22 -7.66 2.40 13.71
N ILE A 23 -7.35 1.27 14.36
CA ILE A 23 -7.07 0.02 13.66
C ILE A 23 -8.25 -0.45 12.78
N ASN A 24 -9.47 -0.32 13.26
CA ASN A 24 -10.63 -0.70 12.44
C ASN A 24 -10.82 0.18 11.22
N GLU A 25 -10.48 1.46 11.31
CA GLU A 25 -10.51 2.38 10.16
C GLU A 25 -9.46 1.99 9.13
N LYS A 26 -8.24 1.68 9.57
CA LYS A 26 -7.16 1.20 8.70
C LYS A 26 -7.53 -0.13 8.05
N ASN A 27 -8.07 -1.06 8.82
CA ASN A 27 -8.46 -2.37 8.32
C ASN A 27 -9.59 -2.26 7.28
N ASN A 28 -10.59 -1.43 7.54
CA ASN A 28 -11.66 -1.18 6.58
C ASN A 28 -11.14 -0.59 5.28
N ALA A 29 -10.20 0.35 5.36
CA ALA A 29 -9.55 0.93 4.18
C ALA A 29 -8.79 -0.13 3.39
N LEU A 30 -8.00 -0.97 4.05
CA LEU A 30 -7.24 -2.04 3.42
C LEU A 30 -8.15 -3.07 2.76
N LEU A 31 -9.21 -3.50 3.43
CA LEU A 31 -10.18 -4.44 2.88
C LEU A 31 -10.88 -3.85 1.65
N THR A 32 -11.22 -2.57 1.70
CA THR A 32 -11.81 -1.86 0.56
C THR A 32 -10.84 -1.83 -0.62
N ILE A 33 -9.56 -1.54 -0.37
CA ILE A 33 -8.52 -1.55 -1.40
C ILE A 33 -8.41 -2.93 -2.03
N ALA A 34 -8.37 -3.99 -1.22
CA ALA A 34 -8.28 -5.36 -1.71
C ALA A 34 -9.46 -5.71 -2.63
N ASP A 35 -10.68 -5.35 -2.21
CA ASP A 35 -11.88 -5.60 -2.99
C ASP A 35 -11.87 -4.82 -4.32
N TYR A 36 -11.44 -3.55 -4.29
CA TYR A 36 -11.36 -2.72 -5.50
C TYR A 36 -10.30 -3.20 -6.48
N ILE A 37 -9.16 -3.67 -5.99
CA ILE A 37 -8.11 -4.23 -6.85
C ILE A 37 -8.67 -5.41 -7.66
N VAL A 38 -9.42 -6.30 -7.02
CA VAL A 38 -10.05 -7.44 -7.68
C VAL A 38 -11.17 -6.99 -8.62
N LYS A 39 -12.02 -6.08 -8.15
CA LYS A 39 -13.16 -5.56 -8.93
C LYS A 39 -12.68 -4.85 -10.21
N GLU A 40 -11.59 -4.12 -10.14
CA GLU A 40 -11.04 -3.35 -11.25
C GLU A 40 -9.91 -4.10 -11.97
N SER A 41 -9.81 -5.42 -11.78
CA SER A 41 -8.72 -6.22 -12.36
C SER A 41 -8.65 -6.10 -13.88
N ASP A 42 -9.78 -6.09 -14.58
CA ASP A 42 -9.80 -5.96 -16.04
C ASP A 42 -9.20 -4.63 -16.51
N TYR A 43 -9.54 -3.54 -15.83
CA TYR A 43 -8.99 -2.22 -16.09
C TYR A 43 -7.48 -2.18 -15.80
N ILE A 44 -7.08 -2.72 -14.66
CA ILE A 44 -5.67 -2.75 -14.26
C ILE A 44 -4.84 -3.55 -15.27
N ILE A 45 -5.34 -4.70 -15.70
CA ILE A 45 -4.66 -5.55 -16.69
C ILE A 45 -4.57 -4.84 -18.04
N ALA A 46 -5.62 -4.15 -18.46
CA ALA A 46 -5.63 -3.40 -19.72
C ALA A 46 -4.56 -2.30 -19.71
N GLU A 47 -4.45 -1.55 -18.62
CA GLU A 47 -3.41 -0.52 -18.48
C GLU A 47 -2.02 -1.14 -18.37
N ASN A 48 -1.89 -2.27 -17.65
CA ASN A 48 -0.63 -3.00 -17.55
C ASN A 48 -0.15 -3.50 -18.91
N ASN A 49 -1.04 -3.94 -19.77
CA ASN A 49 -0.69 -4.37 -21.13
C ASN A 49 -0.05 -3.26 -21.94
N LYS A 50 -0.48 -2.01 -21.75
CA LYS A 50 0.16 -0.86 -22.38
C LYS A 50 1.61 -0.70 -21.93
N ASP A 51 1.86 -0.91 -20.64
CA ASP A 51 3.20 -0.85 -20.07
C ASP A 51 4.07 -2.00 -20.60
N ILE A 52 3.51 -3.20 -20.75
CA ILE A 52 4.21 -4.35 -21.32
C ILE A 52 4.60 -4.08 -22.77
N GLU A 53 3.68 -3.54 -23.57
CA GLU A 53 3.96 -3.18 -24.96
C GLU A 53 5.06 -2.14 -25.05
N ALA A 54 5.03 -1.13 -24.20
CA ALA A 54 6.08 -0.11 -24.13
C ALA A 54 7.42 -0.72 -23.73
N GLY A 55 7.42 -1.68 -22.79
CA GLY A 55 8.63 -2.39 -22.37
C GLY A 55 9.23 -3.23 -23.50
N ILE A 56 8.40 -3.91 -24.26
CA ILE A 56 8.83 -4.68 -25.43
C ILE A 56 9.46 -3.74 -26.48
N ALA A 57 8.83 -2.62 -26.76
CA ALA A 57 9.33 -1.63 -27.70
C ALA A 57 10.67 -1.02 -27.27
N ALA A 58 10.94 -0.97 -25.96
CA ALA A 58 12.17 -0.48 -25.37
C ALA A 58 13.23 -1.58 -25.13
N ASP A 59 13.04 -2.78 -25.68
CA ASP A 59 13.91 -3.94 -25.52
C ASP A 59 14.14 -4.36 -24.08
N MET A 60 13.10 -4.24 -23.25
CA MET A 60 13.17 -4.71 -21.86
C MET A 60 13.43 -6.22 -21.81
N LYS A 61 14.30 -6.65 -20.90
CA LYS A 61 14.63 -8.07 -20.73
C LYS A 61 13.40 -8.87 -20.32
N GLN A 62 13.32 -10.12 -20.80
CA GLN A 62 12.18 -11.00 -20.55
C GLN A 62 11.89 -11.19 -19.05
N GLY A 63 12.91 -11.30 -18.23
CA GLY A 63 12.74 -11.43 -16.78
C GLY A 63 12.09 -10.21 -16.15
N LEU A 64 12.40 -9.00 -16.64
CA LEU A 64 11.79 -7.75 -16.17
C LEU A 64 10.35 -7.63 -16.66
N LEU A 65 10.08 -8.03 -17.90
CA LEU A 65 8.72 -8.06 -18.45
C LEU A 65 7.83 -9.01 -17.64
N ASP A 66 8.34 -10.17 -17.26
CA ASP A 66 7.60 -11.12 -16.44
C ASP A 66 7.26 -10.55 -15.07
N ARG A 67 8.17 -9.82 -14.46
CA ARG A 67 7.92 -9.12 -13.17
C ARG A 67 6.90 -7.99 -13.31
N LEU A 68 6.91 -7.29 -14.42
CA LEU A 68 6.00 -6.18 -14.68
C LEU A 68 4.58 -6.67 -14.98
N ARG A 69 4.45 -7.82 -15.61
CA ARG A 69 3.17 -8.35 -16.09
C ARG A 69 2.23 -8.70 -14.94
N LEU A 70 1.02 -8.17 -15.00
CA LEU A 70 -0.06 -8.53 -14.09
C LEU A 70 -1.01 -9.52 -14.79
N THR A 71 -1.45 -10.50 -14.02
CA THR A 71 -2.42 -11.52 -14.42
C THR A 71 -3.55 -11.53 -13.40
N PRO A 72 -4.72 -12.10 -13.70
CA PRO A 72 -5.78 -12.24 -12.69
C PRO A 72 -5.28 -12.91 -11.41
N GLY A 73 -4.45 -13.97 -11.53
CA GLY A 73 -3.88 -14.65 -10.37
C GLY A 73 -2.95 -13.78 -9.55
N ARG A 74 -2.13 -12.95 -10.18
CA ARG A 74 -1.23 -12.02 -9.49
C ARG A 74 -2.02 -10.93 -8.77
N ILE A 75 -3.09 -10.42 -9.37
CA ILE A 75 -3.98 -9.43 -8.74
C ILE A 75 -4.68 -10.03 -7.53
N GLU A 76 -5.18 -11.26 -7.64
CA GLU A 76 -5.78 -11.97 -6.50
C GLU A 76 -4.75 -12.17 -5.37
N ALA A 77 -3.51 -12.50 -5.71
CA ALA A 77 -2.43 -12.65 -4.73
C ALA A 77 -2.13 -11.33 -4.04
N MET A 78 -2.15 -10.20 -4.76
CA MET A 78 -1.98 -8.87 -4.17
C MET A 78 -3.08 -8.55 -3.18
N ALA A 79 -4.34 -8.81 -3.54
CA ALA A 79 -5.49 -8.60 -2.67
C ALA A 79 -5.41 -9.47 -1.42
N GLU A 80 -5.01 -10.73 -1.58
CA GLU A 80 -4.83 -11.65 -0.45
C GLU A 80 -3.70 -11.19 0.47
N GLY A 81 -2.59 -10.68 -0.09
CA GLY A 81 -1.51 -10.08 0.68
C GLY A 81 -2.00 -8.91 1.54
N ILE A 82 -2.86 -8.06 1.00
CA ILE A 82 -3.47 -6.96 1.75
C ILE A 82 -4.35 -7.49 2.89
N ARG A 83 -5.14 -8.53 2.64
CA ARG A 83 -5.98 -9.18 3.67
C ARG A 83 -5.15 -9.79 4.77
N GLU A 84 -4.00 -10.36 4.45
CA GLU A 84 -3.06 -10.89 5.44
C GLU A 84 -2.51 -9.78 6.33
N VAL A 85 -2.21 -8.60 5.76
CA VAL A 85 -1.77 -7.44 6.54
C VAL A 85 -2.85 -6.99 7.52
N VAL A 86 -4.13 -7.04 7.13
CA VAL A 86 -5.26 -6.70 8.01
C VAL A 86 -5.29 -7.57 9.27
N ALA A 87 -4.85 -8.82 9.15
CA ALA A 87 -4.81 -9.76 10.28
C ALA A 87 -3.65 -9.50 11.26
N LEU A 88 -2.70 -8.64 10.89
CA LEU A 88 -1.56 -8.32 11.75
C LEU A 88 -1.94 -7.28 12.79
N PRO A 89 -1.28 -7.26 13.96
CA PRO A 89 -1.44 -6.19 14.94
C PRO A 89 -0.96 -4.86 14.35
N ASP A 90 -1.62 -3.77 14.73
CA ASP A 90 -1.19 -2.41 14.34
C ASP A 90 -0.06 -1.96 15.26
N PRO A 91 1.16 -1.73 14.75
CA PRO A 91 2.28 -1.32 15.59
C PRO A 91 2.25 0.17 15.96
N VAL A 92 1.43 0.97 15.27
CA VAL A 92 1.35 2.41 15.53
C VAL A 92 0.68 2.64 16.89
N GLY A 93 1.39 3.30 17.77
CA GLY A 93 0.95 3.56 19.15
C GLY A 93 1.17 2.39 20.08
N GLU A 94 1.79 1.30 19.64
CA GLU A 94 2.12 0.17 20.50
C GLU A 94 3.12 0.59 21.56
N VAL A 95 2.86 0.21 22.80
CA VAL A 95 3.78 0.49 23.92
C VAL A 95 4.82 -0.61 23.97
N LEU A 96 6.06 -0.29 23.58
CA LEU A 96 7.19 -1.23 23.64
C LEU A 96 7.72 -1.38 25.05
N SER A 97 7.72 -0.26 25.80
CA SER A 97 8.18 -0.22 27.18
C SER A 97 7.53 0.95 27.88
N MET A 98 7.15 0.74 29.12
CA MET A 98 6.60 1.82 29.95
C MET A 98 7.14 1.65 31.37
N TRP A 99 7.61 2.77 31.94
CA TRP A 99 8.06 2.77 33.34
C TRP A 99 7.70 4.11 33.99
N GLU A 100 7.63 4.10 35.30
CA GLU A 100 7.34 5.29 36.09
C GLU A 100 8.63 5.86 36.63
N ARG A 101 8.80 7.18 36.45
CA ARG A 101 9.92 7.89 37.05
C ARG A 101 9.65 8.11 38.54
N PRO A 102 10.73 8.36 39.35
CA PRO A 102 10.55 8.64 40.79
C PRO A 102 9.62 9.80 41.09
N ASN A 103 9.46 10.74 40.12
CA ASN A 103 8.55 11.87 40.25
C ASN A 103 7.12 11.59 39.81
N GLY A 104 6.79 10.35 39.48
CA GLY A 104 5.48 9.95 39.03
C GLY A 104 5.22 10.06 37.52
N LEU A 105 6.19 10.53 36.70
CA LEU A 105 6.06 10.59 35.27
C LEU A 105 6.21 9.20 34.65
N ARG A 106 5.29 8.86 33.74
CA ARG A 106 5.36 7.64 32.94
C ARG A 106 6.10 7.92 31.63
N ILE A 107 6.99 7.03 31.29
CA ILE A 107 7.78 7.11 30.07
C ILE A 107 7.50 5.93 29.17
#